data_5f73a1dd5a54d0e7ce748324085a8889
#
_entry.id   5f73a1dd5a54d0e7ce748324085a8889
#
_cell.length_a   1.000
_cell.length_b   1.000
_cell.length_c   1.000
_cell.angle_alpha   90.00
_cell.angle_beta   90.00
_cell.angle_gamma   90.00
#
_symmetry.space_group_name_H-M   'P 1'
#
loop_
_entity.id
_entity.type
_entity.pdbx_description
1 polymer ?
#
loop_
_entity_poly.entity_id
_entity_poly.type
_entity_poly.pdbx_seq_one_letter_code
_entity_poly.pdbx_strand_id
1 'polypeptide(L)'
;PYLFNIYWNKTISKTPQSLRNITYLNKSDLDSLGISISSIVDILEELFLLKAEGKTIMPPKIFFHLPGDRFYSAMASCCPPLGYAASKWQSGDPSNPSRGLPYIQGLLVVSENDTGQMVAIMDAKWVTGKRTAAASALVARYQACRNSEVLALLGCGVQGRAHLEAMSGEVTTLKFCHVYDIIPERQAAFVDELNGRFNDIQVIGT
;
A
#
# COMPACT_ATOMS: atom_id res chain seq x y z
N PRO A 1 -5.86 -17.99 -0.62
CA PRO A 1 -7.14 -17.89 0.09
C PRO A 1 -7.02 -18.03 1.61
N TYR A 2 -5.99 -18.71 2.14
CA TYR A 2 -5.91 -19.09 3.56
C TYR A 2 -5.53 -17.93 4.50
N LEU A 3 -4.58 -17.07 4.14
CA LEU A 3 -4.09 -16.03 5.05
C LEU A 3 -5.08 -14.88 5.23
N PHE A 4 -5.75 -14.44 4.17
CA PHE A 4 -6.77 -13.38 4.25
C PHE A 4 -7.97 -13.82 5.11
N ASN A 5 -8.43 -15.07 4.97
CA ASN A 5 -9.49 -15.64 5.77
C ASN A 5 -9.14 -15.79 7.27
N ILE A 6 -7.88 -16.05 7.61
CA ILE A 6 -7.46 -16.24 9.02
C ILE A 6 -7.51 -14.92 9.80
N TYR A 7 -7.07 -13.81 9.20
CA TYR A 7 -7.07 -12.51 9.89
C TYR A 7 -8.46 -11.88 9.93
N TRP A 8 -9.26 -12.04 8.87
CA TRP A 8 -10.59 -11.43 8.76
C TRP A 8 -11.64 -12.17 9.58
N ASN A 9 -11.69 -13.51 9.51
CA ASN A 9 -12.69 -14.31 10.23
C ASN A 9 -12.54 -14.30 11.76
N LYS A 10 -11.37 -14.01 12.32
CA LYS A 10 -11.21 -13.91 13.78
C LYS A 10 -11.92 -12.70 14.39
N THR A 11 -12.13 -11.64 13.64
CA THR A 11 -12.66 -10.36 14.16
C THR A 11 -14.17 -10.19 13.90
N ILE A 12 -14.73 -10.84 12.87
CA ILE A 12 -16.11 -10.54 12.39
C ILE A 12 -17.11 -11.71 12.58
N SER A 13 -16.70 -12.88 13.07
CA SER A 13 -17.37 -14.17 12.82
C SER A 13 -18.61 -14.53 13.61
N LYS A 14 -19.23 -13.70 14.48
CA LYS A 14 -20.34 -14.19 15.34
C LYS A 14 -21.61 -13.33 15.40
N THR A 15 -21.68 -12.21 14.70
CA THR A 15 -22.90 -11.38 14.67
C THR A 15 -23.77 -11.79 13.50
N PRO A 16 -25.11 -11.92 13.67
CA PRO A 16 -26.01 -12.17 12.55
C PRO A 16 -25.81 -11.14 11.44
N GLN A 17 -25.84 -11.58 10.19
CA GLN A 17 -25.51 -10.76 9.01
C GLN A 17 -26.32 -9.44 8.95
N SER A 18 -27.56 -9.45 9.45
CA SER A 18 -28.46 -8.28 9.53
C SER A 18 -28.06 -7.22 10.58
N LEU A 19 -27.09 -7.51 11.46
CA LEU A 19 -26.68 -6.64 12.57
C LEU A 19 -25.20 -6.27 12.53
N ARG A 20 -24.47 -6.58 11.45
CA ARG A 20 -23.06 -6.22 11.33
C ARG A 20 -22.91 -4.72 11.14
N ASN A 21 -22.27 -4.06 12.10
CA ASN A 21 -21.87 -2.68 11.96
C ASN A 21 -20.67 -2.56 11.00
N ILE A 22 -20.58 -1.45 10.28
CA ILE A 22 -19.41 -1.14 9.47
C ILE A 22 -18.22 -0.92 10.41
N THR A 23 -17.12 -1.64 10.18
CA THR A 23 -15.88 -1.44 10.93
C THR A 23 -15.11 -0.25 10.37
N TYR A 24 -14.80 0.73 11.23
CA TYR A 24 -13.91 1.82 10.86
C TYR A 24 -12.49 1.55 11.36
N LEU A 25 -11.51 1.60 10.46
CA LEU A 25 -10.10 1.33 10.75
C LEU A 25 -9.25 2.55 10.38
N ASN A 26 -8.73 3.24 11.37
CA ASN A 26 -7.75 4.31 11.15
C ASN A 26 -6.34 3.74 10.93
N LYS A 27 -5.37 4.60 10.65
CA LYS A 27 -3.98 4.17 10.40
C LYS A 27 -3.39 3.38 11.57
N SER A 28 -3.65 3.78 12.81
CA SER A 28 -3.12 3.09 14.00
C SER A 28 -3.70 1.69 14.15
N ASP A 29 -5.00 1.53 13.86
CA ASP A 29 -5.64 0.23 13.87
C ASP A 29 -5.00 -0.71 12.84
N LEU A 30 -4.77 -0.21 11.61
CA LEU A 30 -4.13 -0.96 10.54
C LEU A 30 -2.67 -1.32 10.86
N ASP A 31 -1.91 -0.40 11.46
CA ASP A 31 -0.54 -0.66 11.90
C ASP A 31 -0.51 -1.76 12.98
N SER A 32 -1.48 -1.77 13.89
CA SER A 32 -1.58 -2.76 14.99
C SER A 32 -1.87 -4.18 14.52
N LEU A 33 -2.37 -4.36 13.29
CA LEU A 33 -2.62 -5.69 12.71
C LEU A 33 -1.33 -6.47 12.43
N GLY A 34 -0.17 -5.80 12.40
CA GLY A 34 1.12 -6.44 12.17
C GLY A 34 1.24 -7.11 10.78
N ILE A 35 0.49 -6.64 9.78
CA ILE A 35 0.54 -7.19 8.42
C ILE A 35 1.89 -6.88 7.81
N SER A 36 2.69 -7.91 7.54
CA SER A 36 3.99 -7.76 6.91
C SER A 36 3.84 -7.35 5.43
N ILE A 37 4.82 -6.62 4.92
CA ILE A 37 4.80 -6.24 3.51
C ILE A 37 4.96 -7.47 2.59
N SER A 38 5.70 -8.47 3.02
CA SER A 38 5.85 -9.74 2.30
C SER A 38 4.51 -10.45 2.12
N SER A 39 3.66 -10.49 3.17
CA SER A 39 2.30 -11.04 3.03
C SER A 39 1.45 -10.27 2.00
N ILE A 40 1.67 -8.95 1.88
CA ILE A 40 0.97 -8.14 0.88
C ILE A 40 1.51 -8.45 -0.52
N VAL A 41 2.81 -8.72 -0.68
CA VAL A 41 3.41 -9.14 -1.94
C VAL A 41 2.79 -10.46 -2.42
N ASP A 42 2.67 -11.45 -1.52
CA ASP A 42 2.07 -12.76 -1.84
C ASP A 42 0.59 -12.64 -2.25
N ILE A 43 -0.19 -11.80 -1.54
CA ILE A 43 -1.59 -11.52 -1.90
C ILE A 43 -1.67 -10.83 -3.27
N LEU A 44 -0.77 -9.90 -3.57
CA LEU A 44 -0.74 -9.23 -4.88
C LEU A 44 -0.37 -10.21 -6.00
N GLU A 45 0.51 -11.16 -5.78
CA GLU A 45 0.84 -12.20 -6.75
C GLU A 45 -0.42 -13.00 -7.12
N GLU A 46 -1.17 -13.48 -6.13
CA GLU A 46 -2.45 -14.17 -6.34
C GLU A 46 -3.43 -13.28 -7.12
N LEU A 47 -3.56 -12.00 -6.73
CA LEU A 47 -4.44 -11.05 -7.41
C LEU A 47 -4.06 -10.80 -8.87
N PHE A 48 -2.77 -10.73 -9.19
CA PHE A 48 -2.31 -10.57 -10.57
C PHE A 48 -2.60 -11.82 -11.41
N LEU A 49 -2.48 -13.01 -10.84
CA LEU A 49 -2.87 -14.26 -11.51
C LEU A 49 -4.38 -14.28 -11.79
N LEU A 50 -5.21 -13.98 -10.79
CA LEU A 50 -6.66 -13.87 -10.98
C LEU A 50 -7.04 -12.81 -12.02
N LYS A 51 -6.30 -11.71 -12.07
CA LYS A 51 -6.49 -10.66 -13.08
C LYS A 51 -6.13 -11.17 -14.48
N ALA A 52 -5.04 -11.88 -14.64
CA ALA A 52 -4.62 -12.48 -15.91
C ALA A 52 -5.66 -13.48 -16.44
N GLU A 53 -6.34 -14.18 -15.54
CA GLU A 53 -7.43 -15.11 -15.84
C GLU A 53 -8.79 -14.41 -16.10
N GLY A 54 -8.84 -13.06 -16.05
CA GLY A 54 -10.08 -12.30 -16.23
C GLY A 54 -11.07 -12.39 -15.07
N LYS A 55 -10.63 -12.88 -13.91
CA LYS A 55 -11.48 -13.09 -12.72
C LYS A 55 -11.60 -11.86 -11.82
N THR A 56 -11.06 -10.71 -12.22
CA THR A 56 -11.19 -9.44 -11.48
C THR A 56 -11.84 -8.39 -12.36
N ILE A 57 -12.58 -7.47 -11.74
CA ILE A 57 -13.16 -6.31 -12.40
C ILE A 57 -12.47 -5.07 -11.86
N MET A 58 -11.76 -4.34 -12.72
CA MET A 58 -11.02 -3.15 -12.35
C MET A 58 -11.14 -2.11 -13.48
N PRO A 59 -12.19 -1.26 -13.44
CA PRO A 59 -12.39 -0.20 -14.42
C PRO A 59 -11.30 0.87 -14.32
N PRO A 60 -11.11 1.70 -15.35
CA PRO A 60 -10.22 2.83 -15.30
C PRO A 60 -10.50 3.76 -14.14
N LYS A 61 -9.44 4.34 -13.57
CA LYS A 61 -9.53 5.32 -12.51
C LYS A 61 -10.26 6.58 -12.98
N ILE A 62 -11.24 7.04 -12.21
CA ILE A 62 -11.84 8.36 -12.38
C ILE A 62 -10.90 9.38 -11.75
N PHE A 63 -10.65 10.50 -12.44
CA PHE A 63 -9.73 11.51 -11.98
C PHE A 63 -10.27 12.92 -12.26
N PHE A 64 -10.28 13.79 -11.23
CA PHE A 64 -10.67 15.19 -11.33
C PHE A 64 -9.44 16.06 -11.09
N HIS A 65 -9.03 16.80 -12.11
CA HIS A 65 -7.99 17.81 -11.98
C HIS A 65 -8.58 19.14 -11.54
N LEU A 66 -7.92 19.79 -10.60
CA LEU A 66 -8.28 21.08 -10.05
C LEU A 66 -7.09 22.06 -10.20
N PRO A 67 -7.33 23.37 -10.23
CA PRO A 67 -6.24 24.34 -10.28
C PRO A 67 -5.23 24.15 -9.13
N GLY A 68 -3.92 24.38 -9.42
CA GLY A 68 -2.84 24.22 -8.45
C GLY A 68 -2.44 22.78 -8.19
N ASP A 69 -2.52 21.93 -9.21
CA ASP A 69 -2.15 20.49 -9.19
C ASP A 69 -2.87 19.67 -8.10
N ARG A 70 -4.01 20.18 -7.65
CA ARG A 70 -4.91 19.46 -6.76
C ARG A 70 -5.71 18.43 -7.55
N PHE A 71 -6.08 17.35 -6.89
CA PHE A 71 -6.91 16.35 -7.55
C PHE A 71 -7.81 15.58 -6.56
N TYR A 72 -8.87 15.00 -7.12
CA TYR A 72 -9.59 13.88 -6.53
C TYR A 72 -9.55 12.69 -7.47
N SER A 73 -9.60 11.49 -6.90
CA SER A 73 -9.73 10.28 -7.73
C SER A 73 -10.54 9.19 -7.04
N ALA A 74 -11.27 8.43 -7.86
CA ALA A 74 -11.95 7.22 -7.44
C ALA A 74 -11.35 6.00 -8.15
N MET A 75 -11.09 4.94 -7.38
CA MET A 75 -10.59 3.67 -7.89
C MET A 75 -11.46 2.56 -7.32
N ALA A 76 -12.22 1.89 -8.18
CA ALA A 76 -13.06 0.77 -7.80
C ALA A 76 -12.50 -0.55 -8.34
N SER A 77 -12.70 -1.63 -7.63
CA SER A 77 -12.37 -2.97 -8.07
C SER A 77 -13.23 -4.02 -7.37
N CYS A 78 -13.41 -5.14 -8.04
CA CYS A 78 -14.08 -6.32 -7.47
C CYS A 78 -13.24 -7.56 -7.81
N CYS A 79 -13.09 -8.43 -6.82
CA CYS A 79 -12.46 -9.73 -6.99
C CYS A 79 -13.43 -10.82 -6.47
N PRO A 80 -14.34 -11.30 -7.31
CA PRO A 80 -15.34 -12.31 -6.92
C PRO A 80 -14.73 -13.55 -6.26
N PRO A 81 -13.59 -14.11 -6.71
CA PRO A 81 -12.99 -15.26 -6.05
C PRO A 81 -12.54 -15.00 -4.61
N LEU A 82 -12.22 -13.75 -4.26
CA LEU A 82 -11.89 -13.34 -2.89
C LEU A 82 -13.11 -12.90 -2.08
N GLY A 83 -14.29 -12.77 -2.71
CA GLY A 83 -15.53 -12.39 -2.07
C GLY A 83 -15.67 -10.90 -1.75
N TYR A 84 -14.84 -10.01 -2.31
CA TYR A 84 -14.85 -8.58 -1.97
C TYR A 84 -14.82 -7.66 -3.18
N ALA A 85 -15.53 -6.53 -3.01
CA ALA A 85 -15.42 -5.34 -3.83
C ALA A 85 -14.94 -4.17 -2.97
N ALA A 86 -14.20 -3.22 -3.57
CA ALA A 86 -13.71 -2.06 -2.85
C ALA A 86 -13.71 -0.81 -3.73
N SER A 87 -13.86 0.35 -3.09
CA SER A 87 -13.69 1.65 -3.72
C SER A 87 -12.84 2.55 -2.85
N LYS A 88 -11.79 3.10 -3.46
CA LYS A 88 -10.91 4.08 -2.83
C LYS A 88 -11.22 5.46 -3.38
N TRP A 89 -11.63 6.37 -2.52
CA TRP A 89 -11.72 7.80 -2.77
C TRP A 89 -10.53 8.50 -2.14
N GLN A 90 -9.80 9.28 -2.92
CA GLN A 90 -8.64 10.02 -2.43
C GLN A 90 -8.53 11.40 -3.06
N SER A 91 -7.87 12.31 -2.35
CA SER A 91 -7.49 13.64 -2.81
C SER A 91 -5.98 13.85 -2.64
N GLY A 92 -5.42 14.74 -3.44
CA GLY A 92 -4.07 15.26 -3.28
C GLY A 92 -4.06 16.77 -3.43
N ASP A 93 -3.32 17.44 -2.54
CA ASP A 93 -3.10 18.89 -2.59
C ASP A 93 -1.64 19.18 -2.22
N PRO A 94 -0.81 19.68 -3.18
CA PRO A 94 0.59 20.00 -2.95
C PRO A 94 0.80 21.05 -1.84
N SER A 95 -0.19 21.89 -1.55
CA SER A 95 -0.10 22.91 -0.50
C SER A 95 -0.40 22.38 0.91
N ASN A 96 -0.95 21.17 1.05
CA ASN A 96 -1.29 20.60 2.35
C ASN A 96 -0.10 20.48 3.32
N PRO A 97 1.11 20.06 2.90
CA PRO A 97 2.25 19.97 3.81
C PRO A 97 2.59 21.27 4.51
N SER A 98 2.46 22.42 3.85
CA SER A 98 2.68 23.73 4.48
C SER A 98 1.63 24.11 5.53
N ARG A 99 0.49 23.40 5.56
CA ARG A 99 -0.60 23.54 6.53
C ARG A 99 -0.58 22.44 7.61
N GLY A 100 0.46 21.62 7.66
CA GLY A 100 0.55 20.46 8.56
C GLY A 100 -0.38 19.29 8.16
N LEU A 101 -0.90 19.29 6.95
CA LEU A 101 -1.79 18.24 6.44
C LEU A 101 -1.04 17.30 5.49
N PRO A 102 -1.42 16.02 5.38
CA PRO A 102 -0.85 15.10 4.40
C PRO A 102 -1.15 15.55 2.97
N TYR A 103 -0.16 15.39 2.07
CA TYR A 103 -0.37 15.64 0.63
C TYR A 103 -1.51 14.78 0.09
N ILE A 104 -1.52 13.49 0.40
CA ILE A 104 -2.59 12.56 -0.02
C ILE A 104 -3.45 12.18 1.18
N GLN A 105 -4.77 12.24 0.99
CA GLN A 105 -5.76 11.81 1.96
C GLN A 105 -6.82 10.96 1.26
N GLY A 106 -7.50 10.09 1.98
CA GLY A 106 -8.60 9.30 1.41
C GLY A 106 -9.08 8.17 2.29
N LEU A 107 -10.16 7.57 1.85
CA LEU A 107 -10.79 6.42 2.48
C LEU A 107 -10.93 5.28 1.46
N LEU A 108 -10.85 4.06 1.96
CA LEU A 108 -11.17 2.83 1.25
C LEU A 108 -12.43 2.23 1.88
N VAL A 109 -13.45 2.01 1.06
CA VAL A 109 -14.68 1.30 1.45
C VAL A 109 -14.59 -0.12 0.89
N VAL A 110 -14.90 -1.11 1.73
CA VAL A 110 -14.91 -2.53 1.36
C VAL A 110 -16.31 -3.11 1.54
N SER A 111 -16.76 -3.88 0.55
CA SER A 111 -18.06 -4.57 0.55
C SER A 111 -17.88 -6.06 0.34
N GLU A 112 -18.75 -6.87 0.95
CA GLU A 112 -18.90 -8.27 0.56
C GLU A 112 -19.52 -8.35 -0.84
N ASN A 113 -18.97 -9.23 -1.68
CA ASN A 113 -19.43 -9.35 -3.06
C ASN A 113 -20.82 -9.98 -3.19
N ASP A 114 -21.12 -10.98 -2.36
CA ASP A 114 -22.36 -11.76 -2.46
C ASP A 114 -23.59 -10.96 -2.01
N THR A 115 -23.43 -10.08 -1.04
CA THR A 115 -24.53 -9.33 -0.43
C THR A 115 -24.53 -7.86 -0.79
N GLY A 116 -23.39 -7.32 -1.26
CA GLY A 116 -23.16 -5.88 -1.43
C GLY A 116 -23.04 -5.11 -0.11
N GLN A 117 -23.04 -5.81 1.04
CA GLN A 117 -22.99 -5.17 2.36
C GLN A 117 -21.62 -4.50 2.58
N MET A 118 -21.63 -3.25 3.02
CA MET A 118 -20.42 -2.55 3.45
C MET A 118 -19.93 -3.16 4.75
N VAL A 119 -18.66 -3.60 4.79
CA VAL A 119 -18.08 -4.28 5.95
C VAL A 119 -16.98 -3.46 6.63
N ALA A 120 -16.27 -2.62 5.87
CA ALA A 120 -15.24 -1.77 6.44
C ALA A 120 -15.07 -0.45 5.70
N ILE A 121 -14.64 0.57 6.45
CA ILE A 121 -14.08 1.82 5.95
C ILE A 121 -12.70 1.99 6.60
N MET A 122 -11.67 2.22 5.80
CA MET A 122 -10.30 2.31 6.33
C MET A 122 -9.48 3.45 5.72
N ASP A 123 -8.40 3.84 6.42
CA ASP A 123 -7.45 4.84 5.94
C ASP A 123 -6.80 4.38 4.63
N ALA A 124 -7.03 5.13 3.54
CA ALA A 124 -6.49 4.81 2.23
C ALA A 124 -5.00 5.11 2.10
N LYS A 125 -4.39 5.94 2.98
CA LYS A 125 -2.95 6.25 2.93
C LYS A 125 -2.12 5.03 3.28
N TRP A 126 -2.55 4.30 4.33
CA TRP A 126 -1.89 3.06 4.73
C TRP A 126 -1.89 2.05 3.58
N VAL A 127 -3.08 1.77 3.04
CA VAL A 127 -3.22 0.84 1.90
C VAL A 127 -2.41 1.31 0.70
N THR A 128 -2.48 2.61 0.34
CA THR A 128 -1.75 3.17 -0.81
C THR A 128 -0.24 3.05 -0.64
N GLY A 129 0.27 3.30 0.55
CA GLY A 129 1.70 3.13 0.87
C GLY A 129 2.15 1.68 0.65
N LYS A 130 1.55 0.77 1.38
CA LYS A 130 1.95 -0.64 1.40
C LYS A 130 1.72 -1.36 0.06
N ARG A 131 0.51 -1.27 -0.55
CA ARG A 131 0.22 -1.98 -1.80
C ARG A 131 1.07 -1.50 -2.99
N THR A 132 1.49 -0.23 -3.01
CA THR A 132 2.28 0.29 -4.13
C THR A 132 3.70 -0.24 -4.06
N ALA A 133 4.30 -0.19 -2.90
CA ALA A 133 5.63 -0.75 -2.66
C ALA A 133 5.66 -2.27 -2.87
N ALA A 134 4.64 -2.99 -2.37
CA ALA A 134 4.51 -4.43 -2.57
C ALA A 134 4.39 -4.82 -4.04
N ALA A 135 3.68 -4.01 -4.87
CA ALA A 135 3.62 -4.28 -6.31
C ALA A 135 4.99 -4.12 -6.99
N SER A 136 5.79 -3.13 -6.59
CA SER A 136 7.16 -2.97 -7.09
C SER A 136 8.07 -4.11 -6.63
N ALA A 137 7.93 -4.55 -5.39
CA ALA A 137 8.69 -5.67 -4.85
C ALA A 137 8.32 -7.00 -5.53
N LEU A 138 7.04 -7.20 -5.86
CA LEU A 138 6.61 -8.34 -6.66
C LEU A 138 7.28 -8.36 -8.04
N VAL A 139 7.39 -7.21 -8.70
CA VAL A 139 8.15 -7.13 -9.97
C VAL A 139 9.62 -7.46 -9.74
N ALA A 140 10.22 -6.95 -8.66
CA ALA A 140 11.62 -7.26 -8.33
C ALA A 140 11.84 -8.77 -8.05
N ARG A 141 10.89 -9.45 -7.40
CA ARG A 141 10.92 -10.92 -7.18
C ARG A 141 11.20 -11.69 -8.47
N TYR A 142 10.65 -11.25 -9.59
CA TYR A 142 10.76 -11.93 -10.89
C TYR A 142 11.79 -11.35 -11.84
N GLN A 143 12.11 -10.06 -11.72
CA GLN A 143 12.89 -9.36 -12.73
C GLN A 143 14.21 -8.76 -12.21
N ALA A 144 14.42 -8.66 -10.90
CA ALA A 144 15.71 -8.21 -10.38
C ALA A 144 16.80 -9.24 -10.67
N CYS A 145 18.00 -8.75 -10.96
CA CYS A 145 19.17 -9.63 -11.06
C CYS A 145 19.38 -10.35 -9.73
N ARG A 146 19.68 -11.64 -9.77
CA ARG A 146 19.79 -12.50 -8.57
C ARG A 146 20.80 -12.02 -7.53
N ASN A 147 21.81 -11.26 -7.95
CA ASN A 147 22.86 -10.73 -7.10
C ASN A 147 22.79 -9.19 -6.98
N SER A 148 21.60 -8.61 -7.06
CA SER A 148 21.43 -7.17 -6.88
C SER A 148 21.80 -6.77 -5.47
N GLU A 149 22.84 -5.94 -5.32
CA GLU A 149 23.32 -5.45 -4.02
C GLU A 149 22.96 -3.99 -3.77
N VAL A 150 22.54 -3.27 -4.81
CA VAL A 150 22.28 -1.82 -4.77
C VAL A 150 20.87 -1.51 -5.21
N LEU A 151 20.17 -0.73 -4.40
CA LEU A 151 18.90 -0.10 -4.71
C LEU A 151 19.09 1.40 -4.86
N ALA A 152 18.49 2.00 -5.89
CA ALA A 152 18.40 3.46 -6.00
C ALA A 152 16.95 3.90 -5.81
N LEU A 153 16.72 4.89 -4.96
CA LEU A 153 15.42 5.48 -4.70
C LEU A 153 15.43 6.98 -5.00
N LEU A 154 14.49 7.41 -5.82
CA LEU A 154 14.23 8.82 -6.10
C LEU A 154 12.98 9.27 -5.35
N GLY A 155 13.16 10.11 -4.34
CA GLY A 155 12.11 10.62 -3.45
C GLY A 155 12.12 9.97 -2.07
N CYS A 156 12.39 10.77 -1.05
CA CYS A 156 12.48 10.38 0.35
C CYS A 156 11.15 10.56 1.13
N GLY A 157 10.01 10.42 0.45
CA GLY A 157 8.67 10.51 1.02
C GLY A 157 8.15 9.19 1.59
N VAL A 158 6.83 9.12 1.76
CA VAL A 158 6.11 7.93 2.24
C VAL A 158 6.36 6.72 1.32
N GLN A 159 6.36 6.93 0.00
CA GLN A 159 6.59 5.86 -0.96
C GLN A 159 8.04 5.36 -0.92
N GLY A 160 9.03 6.24 -0.80
CA GLY A 160 10.44 5.83 -0.66
C GLY A 160 10.63 4.88 0.52
N ARG A 161 10.05 5.22 1.69
CA ARG A 161 10.11 4.39 2.91
C ARG A 161 9.48 3.02 2.70
N ALA A 162 8.28 3.00 2.14
CA ALA A 162 7.57 1.75 1.88
C ALA A 162 8.27 0.86 0.84
N HIS A 163 8.89 1.48 -0.19
CA HIS A 163 9.65 0.74 -1.19
C HIS A 163 10.95 0.15 -0.63
N LEU A 164 11.68 0.89 0.23
CA LEU A 164 12.85 0.32 0.88
C LEU A 164 12.47 -0.89 1.75
N GLU A 165 11.41 -0.78 2.56
CA GLU A 165 10.88 -1.89 3.35
C GLU A 165 10.52 -3.10 2.48
N ALA A 166 9.80 -2.88 1.37
CA ALA A 166 9.35 -3.95 0.49
C ALA A 166 10.51 -4.62 -0.26
N MET A 167 11.42 -3.82 -0.80
CA MET A 167 12.58 -4.32 -1.53
C MET A 167 13.56 -5.08 -0.64
N SER A 168 13.76 -4.65 0.61
CA SER A 168 14.60 -5.35 1.57
C SER A 168 14.08 -6.76 1.90
N GLY A 169 12.76 -6.96 1.84
CA GLY A 169 12.14 -8.27 2.05
C GLY A 169 12.26 -9.21 0.85
N GLU A 170 12.21 -8.68 -0.38
CA GLU A 170 12.18 -9.48 -1.60
C GLU A 170 13.56 -9.67 -2.23
N VAL A 171 14.47 -8.70 -2.11
CA VAL A 171 15.82 -8.74 -2.66
C VAL A 171 16.81 -8.84 -1.50
N THR A 172 16.95 -10.05 -0.97
CA THR A 172 17.74 -10.33 0.25
C THR A 172 19.24 -10.12 0.09
N THR A 173 19.73 -9.88 -1.13
CA THR A 173 21.14 -9.59 -1.43
C THR A 173 21.47 -8.08 -1.34
N LEU A 174 20.48 -7.21 -1.10
CA LEU A 174 20.71 -5.77 -0.99
C LEU A 174 21.63 -5.43 0.19
N LYS A 175 22.61 -4.60 -0.08
CA LYS A 175 23.59 -4.07 0.89
C LYS A 175 23.55 -2.54 0.98
N PHE A 176 23.21 -1.89 -0.13
CA PHE A 176 23.22 -0.44 -0.24
C PHE A 176 21.91 0.07 -0.80
N CYS A 177 21.44 1.20 -0.26
CA CYS A 177 20.34 1.96 -0.81
C CYS A 177 20.79 3.41 -1.02
N HIS A 178 21.00 3.80 -2.27
CA HIS A 178 21.25 5.17 -2.64
C HIS A 178 19.95 5.94 -2.76
N VAL A 179 19.84 7.07 -2.05
CA VAL A 179 18.61 7.86 -2.02
C VAL A 179 18.87 9.28 -2.45
N TYR A 180 17.95 9.84 -3.21
CA TYR A 180 17.96 11.23 -3.63
C TYR A 180 16.60 11.89 -3.39
N ASP A 181 16.60 13.11 -2.86
CA ASP A 181 15.43 13.99 -2.83
C ASP A 181 15.84 15.39 -3.24
N ILE A 182 14.98 16.11 -3.94
CA ILE A 182 15.21 17.51 -4.32
C ILE A 182 15.26 18.45 -3.10
N ILE A 183 14.81 17.97 -1.93
CA ILE A 183 14.86 18.68 -0.65
C ILE A 183 15.89 17.98 0.23
N PRO A 184 17.10 18.58 0.40
CA PRO A 184 18.22 17.93 1.12
C PRO A 184 17.85 17.52 2.55
N GLU A 185 17.03 18.29 3.25
CA GLU A 185 16.60 18.00 4.62
C GLU A 185 15.75 16.73 4.70
N ARG A 186 14.94 16.46 3.67
CA ARG A 186 14.16 15.22 3.57
C ARG A 186 15.06 14.02 3.32
N GLN A 187 16.07 14.18 2.47
CA GLN A 187 17.06 13.15 2.21
C GLN A 187 17.84 12.81 3.48
N ALA A 188 18.36 13.81 4.19
CA ALA A 188 19.06 13.61 5.44
C ALA A 188 18.21 12.89 6.48
N ALA A 189 16.98 13.37 6.71
CA ALA A 189 16.04 12.73 7.63
C ALA A 189 15.70 11.28 7.25
N PHE A 190 15.61 10.97 5.95
CA PHE A 190 15.40 9.61 5.48
C PHE A 190 16.58 8.70 5.79
N VAL A 191 17.80 9.17 5.57
CA VAL A 191 19.04 8.43 5.89
C VAL A 191 19.11 8.17 7.40
N ASP A 192 18.93 9.21 8.23
CA ASP A 192 18.99 9.10 9.68
C ASP A 192 17.95 8.12 10.25
N GLU A 193 16.73 8.13 9.67
CA GLU A 193 15.63 7.26 10.11
C GLU A 193 15.84 5.80 9.73
N LEU A 194 16.38 5.52 8.55
CA LEU A 194 16.31 4.20 7.94
C LEU A 194 17.65 3.46 7.81
N ASN A 195 18.76 4.13 8.07
CA ASN A 195 20.07 3.48 8.00
C ASN A 195 20.17 2.36 9.04
N GLY A 196 20.53 1.15 8.60
CA GLY A 196 20.62 -0.04 9.44
C GLY A 196 19.28 -0.62 9.92
N ARG A 197 18.13 -0.08 9.49
CA ARG A 197 16.81 -0.53 9.94
C ARG A 197 16.33 -1.81 9.27
N PHE A 198 16.74 -2.06 8.03
CA PHE A 198 16.29 -3.19 7.23
C PHE A 198 17.50 -4.03 6.80
N ASN A 199 17.64 -5.25 7.38
CA ASN A 199 18.63 -6.26 6.98
C ASN A 199 20.05 -5.69 6.82
N ASP A 200 20.45 -4.78 7.68
CA ASP A 200 21.76 -4.10 7.66
C ASP A 200 22.04 -3.33 6.35
N ILE A 201 21.03 -2.95 5.60
CA ILE A 201 21.19 -2.14 4.40
C ILE A 201 21.71 -0.76 4.78
N GLN A 202 22.85 -0.40 4.22
CA GLN A 202 23.40 0.95 4.36
C GLN A 202 22.64 1.92 3.45
N VAL A 203 22.00 2.93 4.05
CA VAL A 203 21.28 3.99 3.32
C VAL A 203 22.21 5.18 3.13
N ILE A 204 22.39 5.61 1.88
CA ILE A 204 23.38 6.62 1.49
C ILE A 204 22.67 7.73 0.72
N GLY A 205 22.78 8.98 1.19
CA GLY A 205 22.34 10.16 0.45
C GLY A 205 23.31 10.47 -0.71
N THR A 206 22.77 10.79 -1.89
CA THR A 206 23.55 11.09 -3.10
C THR A 206 23.23 12.46 -3.66
#